data_a853a58b329c9992439d5dbe47aeab3e
#
_entry.id   a853a58b329c9992439d5dbe47aeab3e
#
_cell.length_a   1.000
_cell.length_b   1.000
_cell.length_c   1.000
_cell.angle_alpha   90.00
_cell.angle_beta   90.00
_cell.angle_gamma   90.00
#
_symmetry.space_group_name_H-M   'P 1'
#
loop_
_entity.id
_entity.type
_entity.pdbx_description
1 polymer ?
#
loop_
_entity_poly.entity_id
_entity_poly.type
_entity_poly.pdbx_seq_one_letter_code
_entity_poly.pdbx_strand_id
1 'polypeptide(L)' 'MYQVDLLYDAGPTGCGELIMHLFLTMKKMDSMQIIEVISYDPGAREDIPAWCRLQGHTLIDRRDDGKITHYYIQKK' A
#
# COMPACT_ATOMS: atom_id res chain seq x y z
N MET A 1 -2.36 17.83 4.41
CA MET A 1 -1.44 16.79 4.88
C MET A 1 -2.21 15.69 5.59
N TYR A 2 -1.88 14.45 5.38
CA TYR A 2 -2.58 13.32 5.97
C TYR A 2 -1.74 12.69 7.07
N GLN A 3 -2.39 11.95 7.96
CA GLN A 3 -1.73 11.23 9.05
C GLN A 3 -1.73 9.73 8.74
N VAL A 4 -0.55 9.10 8.79
CA VAL A 4 -0.42 7.67 8.58
C VAL A 4 -0.78 6.93 9.86
N ASP A 5 -1.73 6.01 9.77
CA ASP A 5 -2.22 5.24 10.92
C ASP A 5 -1.45 3.93 11.11
N LEU A 6 -1.00 3.33 10.00
CA LEU A 6 -0.30 2.05 10.01
C LEU A 6 0.88 2.09 9.06
N LEU A 7 1.92 1.33 9.39
CA LEU A 7 3.08 1.15 8.52
C LEU A 7 3.27 -0.34 8.22
N TYR A 8 3.38 -0.66 6.94
CA TYR A 8 3.69 -2.01 6.50
C TYR A 8 4.95 -1.98 5.64
N ASP A 9 6.06 -2.51 6.17
CA ASP A 9 7.31 -2.62 5.43
C ASP A 9 7.38 -4.02 4.81
N ALA A 10 7.07 -4.10 3.52
CA ALA A 10 7.09 -5.36 2.80
C ALA A 10 8.52 -5.79 2.46
N GLY A 11 9.48 -4.85 2.48
CA GLY A 11 10.85 -5.14 2.12
C GLY A 11 10.95 -5.74 0.73
N PRO A 12 11.76 -6.82 0.55
CA PRO A 12 11.93 -7.46 -0.75
C PRO A 12 10.81 -8.44 -1.12
N THR A 13 9.74 -8.48 -0.34
CA THR A 13 8.62 -9.39 -0.61
C THR A 13 8.01 -9.12 -1.98
N GLY A 14 7.74 -10.17 -2.74
CA GLY A 14 7.13 -10.07 -4.06
C GLY A 14 5.70 -9.54 -3.98
N CYS A 15 5.22 -8.92 -5.07
CA CYS A 15 3.94 -8.21 -5.06
C CYS A 15 2.75 -9.13 -4.77
N GLY A 16 2.80 -10.40 -5.14
CA GLY A 16 1.71 -11.35 -4.83
C GLY A 16 1.50 -11.51 -3.34
N GLU A 17 2.57 -11.76 -2.60
CA GLU A 17 2.52 -11.89 -1.15
C GLU A 17 2.25 -10.55 -0.48
N LEU A 18 2.82 -9.49 -1.02
CA LEU A 18 2.57 -8.13 -0.53
C LEU A 18 1.08 -7.79 -0.58
N ILE A 19 0.44 -8.05 -1.71
CA ILE A 19 -0.98 -7.76 -1.89
C ILE A 19 -1.83 -8.59 -0.92
N MET A 20 -1.46 -9.85 -0.69
CA MET A 20 -2.16 -10.70 0.26
C MET A 20 -2.11 -10.12 1.67
N HIS A 21 -0.91 -9.74 2.12
CA HIS A 21 -0.73 -9.13 3.44
C HIS A 21 -1.48 -7.81 3.55
N LEU A 22 -1.41 -7.00 2.50
CA LEU A 22 -2.09 -5.71 2.47
C LEU A 22 -3.60 -5.89 2.57
N PHE A 23 -4.15 -6.85 1.84
CA PHE A 23 -5.57 -7.16 1.89
C PHE A 23 -6.01 -7.53 3.31
N LEU A 24 -5.27 -8.44 3.95
CA LEU A 24 -5.60 -8.90 5.30
C LEU A 24 -5.47 -7.78 6.32
N THR A 25 -4.44 -6.94 6.19
CA THR A 25 -4.21 -5.82 7.09
C THR A 25 -5.33 -4.78 6.96
N MET A 26 -5.68 -4.44 5.74
CA MET A 26 -6.69 -3.41 5.50
C MET A 26 -8.08 -3.84 5.90
N LYS A 27 -8.36 -5.14 5.93
CA LYS A 27 -9.64 -5.64 6.45
C LYS A 27 -9.85 -5.25 7.92
N LYS A 28 -8.75 -5.11 8.67
CA LYS A 28 -8.79 -4.79 10.09
C LYS A 28 -8.76 -3.27 10.33
N MET A 29 -8.52 -2.48 9.29
CA MET A 29 -8.48 -1.03 9.42
C MET A 29 -9.88 -0.44 9.41
N ASP A 30 -10.00 0.70 10.06
CA ASP A 30 -11.24 1.47 10.02
C ASP A 30 -11.31 2.30 8.74
N SER A 31 -12.54 2.64 8.34
CA SER A 31 -12.77 3.47 7.19
C SER A 31 -11.97 4.78 7.29
N MET A 32 -11.36 5.19 6.19
CA MET A 32 -10.58 6.43 6.05
C MET A 32 -9.20 6.41 6.72
N GLN A 33 -8.84 5.34 7.40
CA GLN A 33 -7.47 5.22 7.90
C GLN A 33 -6.48 5.06 6.75
N ILE A 34 -5.24 5.48 6.99
CA ILE A 34 -4.18 5.50 5.97
C ILE A 34 -3.07 4.56 6.37
N ILE A 35 -2.66 3.71 5.44
CA ILE A 35 -1.51 2.82 5.61
C ILE A 35 -0.39 3.25 4.67
N GLU A 36 0.83 3.28 5.19
CA GLU A 36 2.03 3.46 4.38
C GLU A 36 2.62 2.09 4.09
N VAL A 37 2.74 1.75 2.82
CA VAL A 37 3.33 0.49 2.37
C VAL A 37 4.69 0.77 1.76
N ILE A 38 5.72 0.10 2.26
CA ILE A 38 7.08 0.23 1.74
C ILE A 38 7.41 -1.04 0.96
N SER A 39 7.77 -0.89 -0.30
CA SER A 39 8.08 -2.03 -1.17
C SER A 39 9.35 -1.81 -1.96
N TYR A 40 10.12 -2.88 -2.13
CA TYR A 40 11.31 -2.91 -2.98
C TYR A 40 11.00 -3.55 -4.33
N ASP A 41 9.79 -4.12 -4.48
CA ASP A 41 9.41 -4.84 -5.70
C ASP A 41 8.92 -3.85 -6.77
N PRO A 42 9.61 -3.76 -7.92
CA PRO A 42 9.16 -2.85 -8.98
C PRO A 42 7.79 -3.21 -9.54
N GLY A 43 7.36 -4.47 -9.46
CA GLY A 43 6.04 -4.89 -9.91
C GLY A 43 4.91 -4.27 -9.11
N ALA A 44 5.18 -3.89 -7.86
CA ALA A 44 4.17 -3.25 -7.01
C ALA A 44 3.71 -1.91 -7.56
N ARG A 45 4.54 -1.24 -8.36
CA ARG A 45 4.18 0.06 -8.96
C ARG A 45 2.93 -0.02 -9.83
N GLU A 46 2.71 -1.15 -10.47
CA GLU A 46 1.51 -1.38 -11.28
C GLU A 46 0.42 -2.09 -10.49
N ASP A 47 0.80 -3.05 -9.66
CA ASP A 47 -0.15 -3.92 -8.98
C ASP A 47 -0.89 -3.20 -7.85
N ILE A 48 -0.21 -2.37 -7.07
CA ILE A 48 -0.85 -1.68 -5.96
C ILE A 48 -1.93 -0.71 -6.43
N PRO A 49 -1.67 0.17 -7.42
CA PRO A 49 -2.73 1.05 -7.91
C PRO A 49 -3.92 0.27 -8.49
N ALA A 50 -3.66 -0.80 -9.24
CA ALA A 50 -4.72 -1.62 -9.81
C ALA A 50 -5.56 -2.29 -8.72
N TRP A 51 -4.88 -2.82 -7.70
CA TRP A 51 -5.55 -3.46 -6.57
C TRP A 51 -6.40 -2.45 -5.79
N CYS A 52 -5.89 -1.24 -5.57
CA CYS A 52 -6.64 -0.19 -4.89
C CYS A 52 -7.93 0.14 -5.63
N ARG A 53 -7.86 0.27 -6.95
CA ARG A 53 -9.05 0.54 -7.78
C ARG A 53 -10.06 -0.60 -7.66
N LEU A 54 -9.56 -1.83 -7.71
CA LEU A 54 -10.42 -3.01 -7.64
C LEU A 54 -11.14 -3.11 -6.30
N GLN A 55 -10.43 -2.79 -5.22
CA GLN A 55 -10.98 -2.87 -3.87
C GLN A 55 -11.73 -1.61 -3.44
N GLY A 56 -11.63 -0.54 -4.20
CA GLY A 56 -12.30 0.72 -3.86
C GLY A 56 -11.53 1.58 -2.87
N HIS A 57 -10.26 1.27 -2.63
CA HIS A 57 -9.41 2.11 -1.80
C HIS A 57 -8.79 3.23 -2.63
N THR A 58 -8.28 4.27 -1.95
CA THR A 58 -7.66 5.41 -2.63
C THR A 58 -6.16 5.40 -2.40
N LEU A 59 -5.39 5.34 -3.50
CA LEU A 59 -3.96 5.58 -3.44
C LEU A 59 -3.76 7.09 -3.45
N ILE A 60 -3.52 7.66 -2.26
CA ILE A 60 -3.46 9.11 -2.11
C ILE A 60 -2.11 9.69 -2.49
N ASP A 61 -1.05 8.89 -2.40
CA ASP A 61 0.29 9.37 -2.75
C ASP A 61 1.23 8.20 -2.97
N ARG A 62 2.30 8.48 -3.72
CA ARG A 62 3.39 7.54 -3.92
C ARG A 62 4.70 8.33 -3.90
N ARG A 63 5.67 7.86 -3.15
CA ARG A 63 6.98 8.50 -3.11
C ARG A 63 8.06 7.49 -3.44
N ASP A 64 8.84 7.78 -4.48
CA ASP A 64 9.95 6.95 -4.88
C ASP A 64 11.23 7.42 -4.19
N ASP A 65 12.00 6.47 -3.66
CA ASP A 65 13.26 6.75 -2.98
C ASP A 65 14.26 5.69 -3.42
N GLY A 66 14.86 5.89 -4.59
CA GLY A 66 15.77 4.93 -5.18
C GLY A 66 15.03 3.63 -5.54
N LYS A 67 15.44 2.53 -4.94
CA LYS A 67 14.82 1.22 -5.18
C LYS A 67 13.61 0.97 -4.30
N ILE A 68 13.34 1.88 -3.38
CA ILE A 68 12.25 1.75 -2.42
C ILE A 68 11.13 2.67 -2.84
N THR A 69 9.89 2.19 -2.77
CA THR A 69 8.72 3.00 -3.05
C THR A 69 7.79 2.97 -1.84
N HIS A 70 7.30 4.14 -1.46
CA HIS A 70 6.32 4.31 -0.39
C HIS A 70 4.96 4.57 -1.02
N TYR A 71 3.97 3.77 -0.66
CA TYR A 71 2.60 3.92 -1.13
C TYR A 71 1.72 4.33 0.05
N TYR A 72 0.91 5.35 -0.14
CA TYR A 72 0.01 5.84 0.91
C TYR A 72 -1.41 5.56 0.48
N ILE A 73 -2.07 4.62 1.16
CA ILE A 73 -3.38 4.11 0.76
C ILE A 73 -4.39 4.40 1.86
N GLN A 74 -5.49 5.03 1.46
CA GLN A 74 -6.59 5.31 2.38
C GLN A 74 -7.68 4.28 2.18
N LYS A 75 -8.11 3.65 3.28
CA LYS A 75 -9.19 2.68 3.25
C LYS A 75 -10.53 3.39 2.99
N LYS A 76 -11.35 2.76 2.14
CA LYS A 76 -12.69 3.28 1.86
C LYS A 76 -13.62 3.21 3.07
#